data_cf6faf9f3f92fe653d0d230dd2e4857c
#
_entry.id   cf6faf9f3f92fe653d0d230dd2e4857c
#
_cell.length_a   1.000
_cell.length_b   1.000
_cell.length_c   1.000
_cell.angle_alpha   90.00
_cell.angle_beta   90.00
_cell.angle_gamma   90.00
#
_symmetry.space_group_name_H-M   'P 1'
#
loop_
_entity.id
_entity.type
_entity.pdbx_description
1 polymer ?
#
loop_
_entity_poly.entity_id
_entity_poly.type
_entity_poly.pdbx_seq_one_letter_code
_entity_poly.pdbx_strand_id
1 'polypeptide(L)'
;MSETDFLAEAAKKHQLNKNQIIALLGEDRHEKELFAAADAVRKEFVGGEVHLRGLIEFSNICKNNCLYCGLRRDNRNLKRYRMSPEEIVALATRAVREYGFKTIVMQSGEDLWFTPER
;
A
#
# COMPACT_ATOMS: atom_id res chain seq x y z
N MET A 1 7.37 14.11 -33.15
CA MET A 1 6.59 13.43 -32.09
C MET A 1 6.30 14.47 -31.04
N SER A 2 5.04 14.75 -30.76
CA SER A 2 4.70 15.67 -29.68
C SER A 2 5.18 15.09 -28.35
N GLU A 3 5.49 15.96 -27.37
CA GLU A 3 5.96 15.52 -26.05
C GLU A 3 4.96 14.58 -25.32
N THR A 4 3.71 14.55 -25.76
CA THR A 4 2.64 13.68 -25.24
C THR A 4 2.48 12.36 -25.97
N ASP A 5 3.06 12.19 -27.17
CA ASP A 5 2.93 10.94 -27.95
C ASP A 5 3.50 9.72 -27.22
N PHE A 6 4.54 9.91 -26.38
CA PHE A 6 5.13 8.83 -25.63
C PHE A 6 4.24 8.29 -24.48
N LEU A 7 3.32 9.11 -23.94
CA LEU A 7 2.38 8.64 -22.90
C LEU A 7 1.38 7.63 -23.48
N ALA A 8 0.86 7.91 -24.69
CA ALA A 8 -0.04 6.98 -25.36
C ALA A 8 0.68 5.67 -25.74
N GLU A 9 1.94 5.74 -26.15
CA GLU A 9 2.77 4.57 -26.43
C GLU A 9 3.10 3.80 -25.14
N ALA A 10 3.44 4.49 -24.07
CA ALA A 10 3.71 3.91 -22.77
C ALA A 10 2.48 3.19 -22.19
N ALA A 11 1.29 3.76 -22.33
CA ALA A 11 0.04 3.13 -21.93
C ALA A 11 -0.22 1.78 -22.65
N LYS A 12 0.15 1.69 -23.94
CA LYS A 12 0.02 0.46 -24.74
C LYS A 12 1.10 -0.58 -24.43
N LYS A 13 2.34 -0.13 -24.22
CA LYS A 13 3.51 -1.03 -24.02
C LYS A 13 3.80 -1.31 -22.55
N HIS A 14 3.17 -0.56 -21.63
CA HIS A 14 3.47 -0.58 -20.18
C HIS A 14 4.95 -0.37 -19.86
N GLN A 15 5.63 0.46 -20.64
CA GLN A 15 7.07 0.71 -20.50
C GLN A 15 7.39 2.18 -20.72
N LEU A 16 8.27 2.69 -19.87
CA LEU A 16 8.91 4.00 -19.98
C LEU A 16 10.41 3.83 -19.85
N ASN A 17 11.18 4.54 -20.69
CA ASN A 17 12.62 4.61 -20.50
C ASN A 17 13.00 5.66 -19.43
N LYS A 18 14.26 5.62 -18.98
CA LYS A 18 14.75 6.49 -17.91
C LYS A 18 14.53 7.99 -18.20
N ASN A 19 14.79 8.44 -19.44
CA ASN A 19 14.65 9.88 -19.79
C ASN A 19 13.19 10.30 -19.78
N GLN A 20 12.26 9.45 -20.21
CA GLN A 20 10.83 9.70 -20.14
C GLN A 20 10.34 9.79 -18.70
N ILE A 21 10.83 8.91 -17.81
CA ILE A 21 10.51 8.98 -16.37
C ILE A 21 11.03 10.30 -15.76
N ILE A 22 12.27 10.68 -16.07
CA ILE A 22 12.84 11.95 -15.58
C ILE A 22 12.03 13.16 -16.06
N ALA A 23 11.63 13.18 -17.34
CA ALA A 23 10.82 14.26 -17.88
C ALA A 23 9.46 14.37 -17.21
N LEU A 24 8.80 13.22 -16.92
CA LEU A 24 7.49 13.20 -16.24
C LEU A 24 7.56 13.62 -14.77
N LEU A 25 8.64 13.28 -14.07
CA LEU A 25 8.81 13.59 -12.65
C LEU A 25 9.46 14.94 -12.39
N GLY A 26 10.13 15.49 -13.38
CA GLY A 26 10.92 16.73 -13.24
C GLY A 26 10.14 18.01 -13.47
N GLU A 27 8.97 17.95 -14.10
CA GLU A 27 8.21 19.14 -14.50
C GLU A 27 6.71 18.95 -14.34
N ASP A 28 6.04 19.88 -13.65
CA ASP A 28 4.59 19.86 -13.40
C ASP A 28 3.76 20.06 -14.69
N ARG A 29 4.38 20.49 -15.78
CA ARG A 29 3.69 20.74 -17.06
C ARG A 29 3.00 19.53 -17.66
N HIS A 30 3.44 18.31 -17.32
CA HIS A 30 2.87 17.04 -17.81
C HIS A 30 1.96 16.34 -16.80
N GLU A 31 1.75 16.91 -15.63
CA GLU A 31 1.04 16.27 -14.53
C GLU A 31 -0.40 15.88 -14.94
N LYS A 32 -1.13 16.79 -15.59
CA LYS A 32 -2.53 16.56 -16.01
C LYS A 32 -2.64 15.44 -17.03
N GLU A 33 -1.78 15.46 -18.03
CA GLU A 33 -1.75 14.45 -19.09
C GLU A 33 -1.32 13.08 -18.52
N LEU A 34 -0.34 13.07 -17.63
CA LEU A 34 0.11 11.86 -16.94
C LEU A 34 -1.02 11.25 -16.11
N PHE A 35 -1.72 12.05 -15.31
CA PHE A 35 -2.83 11.57 -14.50
C PHE A 35 -4.01 11.09 -15.35
N ALA A 36 -4.32 11.79 -16.45
CA ALA A 36 -5.35 11.37 -17.38
C ALA A 36 -5.01 10.01 -18.04
N ALA A 37 -3.76 9.83 -18.48
CA ALA A 37 -3.29 8.58 -19.06
C ALA A 37 -3.28 7.44 -18.04
N ALA A 38 -2.81 7.69 -16.82
CA ALA A 38 -2.81 6.71 -15.74
C ALA A 38 -4.23 6.29 -15.35
N ASP A 39 -5.17 7.25 -15.26
CA ASP A 39 -6.58 6.97 -14.93
C ASP A 39 -7.27 6.16 -16.05
N ALA A 40 -6.96 6.43 -17.32
CA ALA A 40 -7.48 5.66 -18.44
C ALA A 40 -7.01 4.20 -18.37
N VAL A 41 -5.71 3.97 -18.17
CA VAL A 41 -5.15 2.61 -17.99
C VAL A 41 -5.76 1.91 -16.79
N ARG A 42 -5.86 2.62 -15.65
CA ARG A 42 -6.50 2.07 -14.45
C ARG A 42 -7.94 1.63 -14.73
N LYS A 43 -8.74 2.47 -15.39
CA LYS A 43 -10.14 2.15 -15.73
C LYS A 43 -10.26 0.94 -16.64
N GLU A 44 -9.35 0.81 -17.61
CA GLU A 44 -9.33 -0.31 -18.54
C GLU A 44 -9.04 -1.65 -17.83
N PHE A 45 -8.06 -1.68 -16.92
CA PHE A 45 -7.59 -2.94 -16.33
C PHE A 45 -8.19 -3.27 -14.98
N VAL A 46 -8.58 -2.29 -14.17
CA VAL A 46 -9.09 -2.48 -12.79
C VAL A 46 -10.44 -1.84 -12.52
N GLY A 47 -11.00 -1.12 -13.48
CA GLY A 47 -12.27 -0.42 -13.33
C GLY A 47 -12.15 0.94 -12.64
N GLY A 48 -13.32 1.58 -12.43
CA GLY A 48 -13.40 2.93 -11.85
C GLY A 48 -13.51 2.97 -10.33
N GLU A 49 -13.69 1.84 -9.67
CA GLU A 49 -13.92 1.77 -8.23
C GLU A 49 -12.63 1.88 -7.41
N VAL A 50 -12.76 2.45 -6.21
CA VAL A 50 -11.70 2.44 -5.20
C VAL A 50 -11.93 1.26 -4.26
N HIS A 51 -10.98 0.33 -4.25
CA HIS A 51 -11.06 -0.84 -3.36
C HIS A 51 -10.56 -0.49 -1.96
N LEU A 52 -11.48 -0.44 -1.00
CA LEU A 52 -11.14 -0.29 0.40
C LEU A 52 -10.65 -1.62 0.98
N ARG A 53 -9.57 -1.55 1.76
CA ARG A 53 -9.01 -2.70 2.47
C ARG A 53 -9.05 -2.45 3.96
N GLY A 54 -9.46 -3.46 4.74
CA GLY A 54 -9.34 -3.43 6.19
C GLY A 54 -7.88 -3.61 6.60
N LEU A 55 -7.37 -2.79 7.51
CA LEU A 55 -6.03 -2.94 8.08
C LEU A 55 -6.15 -3.44 9.52
N ILE A 56 -5.47 -4.54 9.83
CA ILE A 56 -5.33 -5.07 11.19
C ILE A 56 -3.86 -4.96 11.59
N GLU A 57 -3.56 -4.05 12.50
CA GLU A 57 -2.24 -3.94 13.14
C GLU A 57 -2.24 -4.85 14.37
N PHE A 58 -1.82 -6.11 14.21
CA PHE A 58 -1.99 -7.13 15.24
C PHE A 58 -0.93 -7.15 16.34
N SER A 59 0.21 -6.49 16.13
CA SER A 59 1.23 -6.26 17.16
C SER A 59 2.06 -5.01 16.87
N ASN A 60 2.35 -4.23 17.90
CA ASN A 60 3.31 -3.13 17.82
C ASN A 60 4.64 -3.47 18.53
N ILE A 61 4.87 -4.73 18.85
CA ILE A 61 6.14 -5.22 19.39
C ILE A 61 7.09 -5.46 18.23
N CYS A 62 8.33 -4.97 18.35
CA CYS A 62 9.34 -5.13 17.31
C CYS A 62 10.72 -5.39 17.94
N LYS A 63 11.46 -6.38 17.41
CA LYS A 63 12.84 -6.65 17.81
C LYS A 63 13.85 -5.64 17.25
N ASN A 64 13.49 -4.97 16.14
CA ASN A 64 14.36 -4.05 15.43
C ASN A 64 14.37 -2.65 16.02
N ASN A 65 15.44 -1.90 15.76
CA ASN A 65 15.61 -0.54 16.26
C ASN A 65 15.83 0.48 15.11
N CYS A 66 14.99 0.42 14.08
CA CYS A 66 15.06 1.33 12.93
C CYS A 66 14.78 2.76 13.37
N LEU A 67 15.71 3.68 13.16
CA LEU A 67 15.67 5.04 13.71
C LEU A 67 14.48 5.87 13.25
N TYR A 68 13.95 5.59 12.06
CA TYR A 68 12.78 6.27 11.49
C TYR A 68 11.44 5.68 11.95
N CYS A 69 11.43 4.52 12.59
CA CYS A 69 10.20 3.78 12.90
C CYS A 69 9.69 4.07 14.30
N GLY A 70 8.41 4.45 14.42
CA GLY A 70 7.74 4.64 15.71
C GLY A 70 7.65 3.36 16.54
N LEU A 71 7.60 2.19 15.90
CA LEU A 71 7.52 0.88 16.57
C LEU A 71 8.88 0.33 17.01
N ARG A 72 9.98 1.05 16.78
CA ARG A 72 11.33 0.57 17.14
C ARG A 72 11.42 0.13 18.60
N ARG A 73 12.24 -0.88 18.85
CA ARG A 73 12.43 -1.51 20.17
C ARG A 73 12.67 -0.48 21.29
N ASP A 74 13.51 0.52 21.04
CA ASP A 74 13.94 1.47 22.05
C ASP A 74 12.95 2.63 22.29
N ASN A 75 11.82 2.69 21.55
CA ASN A 75 10.75 3.64 21.84
C ASN A 75 9.99 3.20 23.10
N ARG A 76 10.37 3.75 24.24
CA ARG A 76 9.76 3.44 25.55
C ARG A 76 8.46 4.20 25.83
N ASN A 77 8.11 5.18 24.98
CA ASN A 77 6.90 5.98 25.14
C ASN A 77 5.66 5.28 24.52
N LEU A 78 5.84 4.10 23.91
CA LEU A 78 4.78 3.36 23.25
C LEU A 78 4.25 2.24 24.15
N LYS A 79 2.94 2.27 24.43
CA LYS A 79 2.28 1.14 25.07
C LYS A 79 2.26 -0.03 24.09
N ARG A 80 2.93 -1.12 24.45
CA ARG A 80 3.03 -2.32 23.62
C ARG A 80 1.80 -3.20 23.79
N TYR A 81 1.38 -3.80 22.67
CA TYR A 81 0.28 -4.77 22.65
C TYR A 81 0.56 -5.88 21.61
N ARG A 82 -0.18 -6.95 21.76
CA ARG A 82 -0.24 -8.08 20.84
C ARG A 82 -1.66 -8.64 20.89
N MET A 83 -2.24 -8.91 19.73
CA MET A 83 -3.53 -9.58 19.62
C MET A 83 -3.32 -11.09 19.58
N SER A 84 -4.27 -11.84 20.13
CA SER A 84 -4.31 -13.28 19.96
C SER A 84 -4.81 -13.64 18.54
N PRO A 85 -4.53 -14.86 18.04
CA PRO A 85 -5.11 -15.33 16.77
C PRO A 85 -6.63 -15.23 16.74
N GLU A 86 -7.30 -15.53 17.85
CA GLU A 86 -8.76 -15.46 17.97
C GLU A 86 -9.28 -14.02 17.82
N GLU A 87 -8.59 -13.06 18.44
CA GLU A 87 -8.92 -11.62 18.30
C GLU A 87 -8.74 -11.16 16.86
N ILE A 88 -7.67 -11.58 16.20
CA ILE A 88 -7.41 -11.24 14.78
C ILE A 88 -8.54 -11.81 13.89
N VAL A 89 -8.88 -13.08 14.07
CA VAL A 89 -9.95 -13.73 13.29
C VAL A 89 -11.30 -13.07 13.54
N ALA A 90 -11.62 -12.71 14.79
CA ALA A 90 -12.85 -12.02 15.13
C ALA A 90 -12.96 -10.64 14.44
N LEU A 91 -11.87 -9.86 14.46
CA LEU A 91 -11.82 -8.56 13.79
C LEU A 91 -11.92 -8.69 12.27
N ALA A 92 -11.20 -9.63 11.66
CA ALA A 92 -11.27 -9.89 10.24
C ALA A 92 -12.68 -10.31 9.80
N THR A 93 -13.31 -11.21 10.57
CA THR A 93 -14.68 -11.66 10.33
C THR A 93 -15.67 -10.50 10.40
N ARG A 94 -15.53 -9.64 11.40
CA ARG A 94 -16.36 -8.45 11.54
C ARG A 94 -16.17 -7.47 10.38
N ALA A 95 -14.92 -7.23 9.99
CA ALA A 95 -14.58 -6.37 8.86
C ALA A 95 -15.25 -6.84 7.55
N VAL A 96 -15.26 -8.14 7.29
CA VAL A 96 -15.92 -8.72 6.11
C VAL A 96 -17.44 -8.67 6.23
N ARG A 97 -18.01 -9.11 7.36
CA ARG A 97 -19.48 -9.30 7.50
C ARG A 97 -20.23 -7.99 7.72
N GLU A 98 -19.70 -7.07 8.52
CA GLU A 98 -20.40 -5.83 8.87
C GLU A 98 -20.03 -4.67 7.93
N TYR A 99 -18.78 -4.62 7.44
CA TYR A 99 -18.28 -3.51 6.64
C TYR A 99 -18.06 -3.86 5.17
N GLY A 100 -18.19 -5.13 4.78
CA GLY A 100 -18.10 -5.56 3.40
C GLY A 100 -16.68 -5.51 2.79
N PHE A 101 -15.62 -5.44 3.61
CA PHE A 101 -14.26 -5.47 3.11
C PHE A 101 -13.96 -6.79 2.41
N LYS A 102 -13.44 -6.72 1.20
CA LYS A 102 -13.05 -7.91 0.41
C LYS A 102 -11.59 -8.31 0.62
N THR A 103 -10.81 -7.45 1.26
CA THR A 103 -9.38 -7.67 1.51
C THR A 103 -9.03 -7.15 2.90
N ILE A 104 -8.29 -7.97 3.63
CA ILE A 104 -7.70 -7.60 4.92
C ILE A 104 -6.18 -7.58 4.74
N VAL A 105 -5.57 -6.47 5.10
CA VAL A 105 -4.12 -6.29 5.19
C VAL A 105 -3.73 -6.47 6.65
N MET A 106 -2.73 -7.28 6.89
CA MET A 106 -2.20 -7.51 8.23
C MET A 106 -0.82 -6.88 8.36
N GLN A 107 -0.59 -6.16 9.45
CA GLN A 107 0.66 -5.46 9.71
C GLN A 107 1.08 -5.62 11.17
N SER A 108 2.40 -5.71 11.41
CA SER A 108 2.94 -5.71 12.77
C SER A 108 4.37 -5.16 12.80
N GLY A 109 4.89 -4.93 13.99
CA GLY A 109 6.33 -4.98 14.21
C GLY A 109 6.88 -6.38 13.97
N GLU A 110 8.19 -6.53 13.89
CA GLU A 110 8.82 -7.87 13.82
C GLU A 110 8.81 -8.50 15.21
N ASP A 111 7.69 -9.13 15.54
CA ASP A 111 7.40 -9.75 16.83
C ASP A 111 7.67 -11.26 16.76
N LEU A 112 8.71 -11.70 17.45
CA LEU A 112 9.15 -13.10 17.45
C LEU A 112 8.18 -14.09 18.14
N TRP A 113 7.12 -13.56 18.77
CA TRP A 113 6.10 -14.43 19.36
C TRP A 113 5.26 -15.16 18.31
N PHE A 114 5.05 -14.51 17.15
CA PHE A 114 4.34 -15.14 16.03
C PHE A 114 5.27 -16.11 15.32
N THR A 115 4.95 -17.38 15.38
CA THR A 115 5.61 -18.48 14.67
C THR A 115 4.62 -19.16 13.74
N PRO A 116 5.05 -20.07 12.84
CA PRO A 116 4.12 -20.80 11.98
C PRO A 116 3.06 -21.62 12.73
N GLU A 117 3.31 -21.94 14.01
CA GLU A 117 2.40 -22.69 14.87
C GLU A 117 1.43 -21.77 15.64
N ARG A 118 1.62 -20.47 15.58
CA ARG A 118 0.83 -19.41 16.23
C ARG A 118 0.39 -18.38 15.24
#